data_7ebe84cd0f233909693bf2b8538a4e94
#
_entry.id   7ebe84cd0f233909693bf2b8538a4e94
#
_cell.length_a   1.000
_cell.length_b   1.000
_cell.length_c   1.000
_cell.angle_alpha   90.00
_cell.angle_beta   90.00
_cell.angle_gamma   90.00
#
_symmetry.space_group_name_H-M   'P 1'
#
loop_
_entity.id
_entity.type
_entity.pdbx_description
1 polymer ?
#
loop_
_entity_poly.entity_id
_entity_poly.type
_entity_poly.pdbx_seq_one_letter_code
_entity_poly.pdbx_strand_id
1 'polypeptide(L)'
;FNKLKKNRKCKLFNEAINSKEKDVEFIEVQEGLTQMSGIDDENYIAKEFINKDPNSKIGKFKTKTVTFEKIVPTNAIIDYLSLDIEGGEMDLLESIDFSKYKIKVISVENNSPDKINFELFFKKKNYSFFDRVGQDEIFFNNDFFKLN
;
A
#
# COMPACT_ATOMS: atom_id res chain seq x y z
N PHE A 1 9.62 -8.02 12.16
CA PHE A 1 8.53 -9.00 12.12
C PHE A 1 8.25 -9.63 13.48
N ASN A 2 9.28 -10.03 14.24
CA ASN A 2 9.11 -10.66 15.56
C ASN A 2 8.38 -9.76 16.58
N LYS A 3 8.59 -8.44 16.54
CA LYS A 3 7.84 -7.48 17.35
C LYS A 3 6.35 -7.46 16.98
N LEU A 4 6.02 -7.51 15.68
CA LEU A 4 4.63 -7.58 15.21
C LEU A 4 3.93 -8.83 15.71
N LYS A 5 4.56 -10.01 15.62
CA LYS A 5 4.00 -11.26 16.13
C LYS A 5 3.65 -11.22 17.62
N LYS A 6 4.44 -10.49 18.42
CA LYS A 6 4.16 -10.33 19.86
C LYS A 6 3.00 -9.38 20.14
N ASN A 7 2.78 -8.37 19.28
CA ASN A 7 1.89 -7.25 19.55
C ASN A 7 0.58 -7.27 18.74
N ARG A 8 0.43 -8.21 17.81
CA ARG A 8 -0.74 -8.31 16.93
C ARG A 8 -1.35 -9.71 17.00
N LYS A 9 -2.69 -9.76 16.97
CA LYS A 9 -3.45 -11.02 16.95
C LYS A 9 -3.97 -11.37 15.56
N CYS A 10 -3.80 -10.50 14.57
CA CYS A 10 -4.21 -10.73 13.19
C CYS A 10 -3.21 -11.62 12.44
N LYS A 11 -3.60 -12.09 11.27
CA LYS A 11 -2.69 -12.76 10.34
C LYS A 11 -1.59 -11.79 9.89
N LEU A 12 -0.36 -12.22 9.90
CA LEU A 12 0.81 -11.42 9.56
C LEU A 12 1.59 -12.10 8.44
N PHE A 13 2.05 -11.32 7.50
CA PHE A 13 2.94 -11.73 6.42
C PHE A 13 4.29 -11.03 6.59
N ASN A 14 5.36 -11.71 6.24
CA ASN A 14 6.73 -11.19 6.33
C ASN A 14 7.28 -10.80 4.94
N GLU A 15 6.51 -11.07 3.92
CA GLU A 15 6.81 -10.73 2.54
C GLU A 15 6.41 -9.28 2.26
N ALA A 16 7.09 -8.63 1.33
CA ALA A 16 6.63 -7.36 0.80
C ALA A 16 5.50 -7.59 -0.21
N ILE A 17 4.48 -6.74 -0.22
CA ILE A 17 3.42 -6.81 -1.23
C ILE A 17 3.83 -6.08 -2.51
N ASN A 18 3.48 -6.64 -3.67
CA ASN A 18 3.70 -6.00 -4.97
C ASN A 18 2.69 -6.54 -6.00
N SER A 19 2.61 -5.89 -7.16
CA SER A 19 1.77 -6.35 -8.28
C SER A 19 2.18 -7.71 -8.86
N LYS A 20 3.42 -8.13 -8.64
CA LYS A 20 4.00 -9.40 -9.14
C LYS A 20 4.88 -10.05 -8.09
N GLU A 21 4.95 -11.40 -8.13
CA GLU A 21 5.93 -12.14 -7.34
C GLU A 21 7.31 -12.02 -7.99
N LYS A 22 8.27 -11.47 -7.26
CA LYS A 22 9.66 -11.30 -7.71
C LYS A 22 10.62 -11.25 -6.51
N ASP A 23 11.89 -11.52 -6.75
CA ASP A 23 12.93 -11.18 -5.78
C ASP A 23 13.23 -9.69 -5.87
N VAL A 24 13.29 -9.02 -4.72
CA VAL A 24 13.54 -7.59 -4.61
C VAL A 24 14.59 -7.29 -3.55
N GLU A 25 15.27 -6.14 -3.71
CA GLU A 25 16.02 -5.53 -2.62
C GLU A 25 15.07 -4.64 -1.81
N PHE A 26 15.12 -4.76 -0.49
CA PHE A 26 14.31 -3.96 0.43
C PHE A 26 15.22 -3.08 1.26
N ILE A 27 14.87 -1.79 1.36
CA ILE A 27 15.53 -0.83 2.22
C ILE A 27 14.82 -0.82 3.56
N GLU A 28 15.53 -1.19 4.63
CA GLU A 28 15.09 -1.03 6.00
C GLU A 28 15.71 0.25 6.57
N VAL A 29 14.89 1.22 6.89
CA VAL A 29 15.34 2.40 7.64
C VAL A 29 15.36 2.05 9.12
N GLN A 30 16.55 1.88 9.69
CA GLN A 30 16.77 1.36 11.04
C GLN A 30 16.72 2.45 12.10
N GLU A 31 17.13 3.67 11.73
CA GLU A 31 17.10 4.87 12.58
C GLU A 31 16.60 6.07 11.76
N GLY A 32 16.09 7.11 12.40
CA GLY A 32 15.54 8.29 11.74
C GLY A 32 14.13 8.05 11.19
N LEU A 33 13.96 8.16 9.89
CA LEU A 33 12.66 8.03 9.21
C LEU A 33 12.24 6.55 9.02
N THR A 34 12.14 5.80 10.09
CA THR A 34 11.93 4.32 10.06
C THR A 34 10.64 3.88 9.37
N GLN A 35 9.61 4.74 9.31
CA GLN A 35 8.35 4.50 8.62
C GLN A 35 8.52 4.43 7.09
N MET A 36 9.58 5.03 6.56
CA MET A 36 9.85 5.10 5.12
C MET A 36 10.62 3.90 4.56
N SER A 37 10.50 2.72 5.18
CA SER A 37 11.11 1.50 4.66
C SER A 37 10.31 0.94 3.49
N GLY A 38 10.96 0.51 2.40
CA GLY A 38 10.26 0.08 1.20
C GLY A 38 11.11 -0.74 0.23
N ILE A 39 10.51 -1.14 -0.90
CA ILE A 39 11.20 -1.84 -1.98
C ILE A 39 12.11 -0.86 -2.71
N ASP A 40 13.39 -1.21 -2.89
CA ASP A 40 14.37 -0.38 -3.63
C ASP A 40 14.16 -0.50 -5.14
N ASP A 41 13.16 0.20 -5.65
CA ASP A 41 12.88 0.29 -7.09
C ASP A 41 12.59 1.73 -7.53
N GLU A 42 12.15 1.90 -8.76
CA GLU A 42 11.89 3.21 -9.38
C GLU A 42 10.71 3.97 -8.76
N ASN A 43 9.80 3.26 -8.11
CA ASN A 43 8.61 3.83 -7.46
C ASN A 43 8.90 4.30 -6.02
N TYR A 44 10.07 3.96 -5.47
CA TYR A 44 10.43 4.28 -4.09
C TYR A 44 10.89 5.73 -3.92
N ILE A 45 9.92 6.62 -3.70
CA ILE A 45 10.15 8.07 -3.57
C ILE A 45 10.80 8.44 -2.23
N ALA A 46 10.57 7.66 -1.19
CA ALA A 46 11.11 7.94 0.16
C ALA A 46 12.65 8.02 0.19
N LYS A 47 13.34 7.43 -0.78
CA LYS A 47 14.80 7.43 -0.91
C LYS A 47 15.42 8.85 -0.89
N GLU A 48 14.75 9.82 -1.50
CA GLU A 48 15.24 11.21 -1.50
C GLU A 48 15.17 11.85 -0.11
N PHE A 49 14.14 11.54 0.66
CA PHE A 49 13.97 12.08 2.02
C PHE A 49 14.96 11.44 2.98
N ILE A 50 15.14 10.11 2.89
CA ILE A 50 16.07 9.35 3.71
C ILE A 50 17.51 9.83 3.49
N ASN A 51 17.91 10.07 2.24
CA ASN A 51 19.26 10.54 1.92
C ASN A 51 19.55 11.97 2.42
N LYS A 52 18.52 12.75 2.67
CA LYS A 52 18.64 14.13 3.21
C LYS A 52 18.58 14.18 4.73
N ASP A 53 18.11 13.13 5.39
CA ASP A 53 18.03 13.07 6.84
C ASP A 53 19.34 12.53 7.44
N PRO A 54 20.10 13.35 8.19
CA PRO A 54 21.39 12.93 8.77
C PRO A 54 21.25 11.86 9.85
N ASN A 55 20.03 11.64 10.39
CA ASN A 55 19.78 10.67 11.44
C ASN A 55 19.35 9.31 10.88
N SER A 56 19.02 9.24 9.59
CA SER A 56 18.58 7.99 8.99
C SER A 56 19.76 7.06 8.73
N LYS A 57 19.63 5.82 9.23
CA LYS A 57 20.53 4.71 8.91
C LYS A 57 19.73 3.63 8.18
N ILE A 58 20.29 3.15 7.08
CA ILE A 58 19.65 2.14 6.24
C ILE A 58 20.41 0.81 6.28
N GLY A 59 19.64 -0.27 6.23
CA GLY A 59 20.09 -1.61 5.89
C GLY A 59 19.41 -2.05 4.60
N LYS A 60 20.04 -2.97 3.88
CA LYS A 60 19.45 -3.57 2.68
C LYS A 60 19.43 -5.09 2.82
N PHE A 61 18.36 -5.72 2.38
CA PHE A 61 18.26 -7.16 2.33
C PHE A 61 17.38 -7.61 1.15
N LYS A 62 17.61 -8.84 0.70
CA LYS A 62 16.78 -9.46 -0.33
C LYS A 62 15.55 -10.10 0.28
N THR A 63 14.41 -9.89 -0.33
CA THR A 63 13.14 -10.54 0.06
C THR A 63 12.35 -10.90 -1.19
N LYS A 64 11.26 -11.66 -0.98
CA LYS A 64 10.29 -11.95 -2.04
C LYS A 64 9.07 -11.09 -1.87
N THR A 65 8.46 -10.75 -2.98
CA THR A 65 7.15 -10.13 -2.99
C THR A 65 6.05 -11.17 -3.08
N VAL A 66 4.87 -10.79 -2.60
CA VAL A 66 3.64 -11.55 -2.69
C VAL A 66 2.55 -10.67 -3.32
N THR A 67 1.65 -11.26 -4.09
CA THR A 67 0.53 -10.52 -4.68
C THR A 67 -0.66 -10.44 -3.73
N PHE A 68 -1.57 -9.49 -3.98
CA PHE A 68 -2.81 -9.35 -3.21
C PHE A 68 -3.63 -10.65 -3.21
N GLU A 69 -3.75 -11.31 -4.36
CA GLU A 69 -4.50 -12.57 -4.51
C GLU A 69 -3.95 -13.73 -3.66
N LYS A 70 -2.67 -13.71 -3.32
CA LYS A 70 -2.05 -14.75 -2.47
C LYS A 70 -2.37 -14.57 -0.98
N ILE A 71 -2.59 -13.33 -0.56
CA ILE A 71 -2.81 -13.01 0.85
C ILE A 71 -4.29 -12.85 1.20
N VAL A 72 -5.12 -12.49 0.23
CA VAL A 72 -6.56 -12.27 0.42
C VAL A 72 -7.36 -13.38 -0.24
N PRO A 73 -8.22 -14.09 0.51
CA PRO A 73 -9.06 -15.14 -0.07
C PRO A 73 -9.99 -14.61 -1.16
N THR A 74 -10.17 -15.35 -2.23
CA THR A 74 -11.14 -15.03 -3.30
C THR A 74 -12.54 -14.88 -2.70
N ASN A 75 -13.31 -13.92 -3.20
CA ASN A 75 -14.64 -13.53 -2.71
C ASN A 75 -14.64 -12.96 -1.28
N ALA A 76 -13.51 -12.53 -0.75
CA ALA A 76 -13.48 -11.86 0.53
C ALA A 76 -14.28 -10.55 0.49
N ILE A 77 -14.99 -10.30 1.61
CA ILE A 77 -15.57 -8.99 1.90
C ILE A 77 -14.59 -8.27 2.82
N ILE A 78 -14.06 -7.15 2.37
CA ILE A 78 -13.07 -6.35 3.08
C ILE A 78 -13.75 -5.06 3.52
N ASP A 79 -13.87 -4.85 4.82
CA ASP A 79 -14.50 -3.65 5.34
C ASP A 79 -13.64 -2.41 5.08
N TYR A 80 -12.33 -2.54 5.26
CA TYR A 80 -11.37 -1.46 5.07
C TYR A 80 -10.02 -2.00 4.58
N LEU A 81 -9.53 -1.43 3.49
CA LEU A 81 -8.16 -1.62 2.98
C LEU A 81 -7.37 -0.33 3.18
N SER A 82 -6.34 -0.38 3.98
CA SER A 82 -5.33 0.69 4.08
C SER A 82 -4.12 0.29 3.26
N LEU A 83 -3.75 1.10 2.29
CA LEU A 83 -2.65 0.86 1.38
C LEU A 83 -1.63 1.99 1.49
N ASP A 84 -0.50 1.65 2.09
CA ASP A 84 0.67 2.49 2.30
C ASP A 84 1.88 1.56 2.22
N ILE A 85 2.55 1.56 1.07
CA ILE A 85 3.68 0.66 0.76
C ILE A 85 4.93 1.41 0.30
N GLU A 86 4.92 2.74 0.49
CA GLU A 86 6.04 3.64 0.17
C GLU A 86 6.45 3.61 -1.31
N GLY A 87 5.46 3.47 -2.19
CA GLY A 87 5.60 3.48 -3.65
C GLY A 87 5.06 2.22 -4.33
N GLY A 88 4.49 2.40 -5.51
CA GLY A 88 3.89 1.31 -6.29
C GLY A 88 2.43 1.01 -5.96
N GLU A 89 1.74 1.89 -5.21
CA GLU A 89 0.31 1.75 -4.85
C GLU A 89 -0.56 1.59 -6.10
N MET A 90 -0.32 2.40 -7.13
CA MET A 90 -1.09 2.33 -8.38
C MET A 90 -0.86 0.99 -9.08
N ASP A 91 0.38 0.54 -9.20
CA ASP A 91 0.73 -0.75 -9.83
C ASP A 91 0.06 -1.92 -9.11
N LEU A 92 0.06 -1.88 -7.76
CA LEU A 92 -0.61 -2.88 -6.95
C LEU A 92 -2.12 -2.84 -7.17
N LEU A 93 -2.75 -1.67 -7.12
CA LEU A 93 -4.19 -1.49 -7.33
C LEU A 93 -4.63 -1.95 -8.73
N GLU A 94 -3.84 -1.66 -9.77
CA GLU A 94 -4.10 -2.12 -11.13
C GLU A 94 -4.04 -3.65 -11.27
N SER A 95 -3.23 -4.30 -10.44
CA SER A 95 -3.11 -5.77 -10.42
C SER A 95 -4.28 -6.47 -9.72
N ILE A 96 -5.07 -5.75 -8.91
CA ILE A 96 -6.21 -6.32 -8.18
C ILE A 96 -7.41 -6.48 -9.11
N ASP A 97 -7.94 -7.70 -9.17
CA ASP A 97 -9.21 -7.96 -9.84
C ASP A 97 -10.37 -7.60 -8.92
N PHE A 98 -10.85 -6.35 -9.01
CA PHE A 98 -11.95 -5.83 -8.19
C PHE A 98 -13.29 -6.58 -8.37
N SER A 99 -13.42 -7.43 -9.40
CA SER A 99 -14.61 -8.29 -9.55
C SER A 99 -14.61 -9.47 -8.57
N LYS A 100 -13.43 -9.88 -8.10
CA LYS A 100 -13.26 -10.98 -7.14
C LYS A 100 -13.34 -10.56 -5.68
N TYR A 101 -13.25 -9.27 -5.38
CA TYR A 101 -13.19 -8.78 -4.01
C TYR A 101 -14.21 -7.66 -3.78
N LYS A 102 -14.89 -7.71 -2.63
CA LYS A 102 -15.81 -6.67 -2.21
C LYS A 102 -15.15 -5.81 -1.15
N ILE A 103 -14.42 -4.78 -1.59
CA ILE A 103 -13.75 -3.85 -0.68
C ILE A 103 -14.68 -2.65 -0.46
N LYS A 104 -15.08 -2.39 0.80
CA LYS A 104 -16.05 -1.35 1.10
C LYS A 104 -15.42 0.04 1.13
N VAL A 105 -14.30 0.17 1.82
CA VAL A 105 -13.56 1.44 1.95
C VAL A 105 -12.08 1.19 1.66
N ILE A 106 -11.45 2.10 0.94
CA ILE A 106 -10.02 2.07 0.63
C ILE A 106 -9.42 3.41 1.04
N SER A 107 -8.34 3.38 1.80
CA SER A 107 -7.42 4.49 2.01
C SER A 107 -6.13 4.16 1.28
N VAL A 108 -5.65 5.07 0.47
CA VAL A 108 -4.39 4.91 -0.27
C VAL A 108 -3.53 6.15 -0.11
N GLU A 109 -2.26 5.94 0.23
CA GLU A 109 -1.29 7.03 0.29
C GLU A 109 -1.01 7.57 -1.12
N ASN A 110 -1.09 8.91 -1.26
CA ASN A 110 -0.78 9.63 -2.49
C ASN A 110 0.25 10.73 -2.25
N ASN A 111 1.51 10.38 -2.36
CA ASN A 111 2.63 11.31 -2.21
C ASN A 111 2.89 12.14 -3.48
N SER A 112 2.20 11.87 -4.58
CA SER A 112 2.37 12.55 -5.87
C SER A 112 1.04 12.81 -6.58
N PRO A 113 0.11 13.59 -5.99
CA PRO A 113 -1.24 13.79 -6.55
C PRO A 113 -1.25 14.48 -7.91
N ASP A 114 -0.20 15.23 -8.24
CA ASP A 114 -0.04 15.84 -9.57
C ASP A 114 0.29 14.82 -10.67
N LYS A 115 0.77 13.65 -10.30
CA LYS A 115 1.19 12.59 -11.23
C LYS A 115 0.25 11.39 -11.20
N ILE A 116 -0.29 11.06 -10.02
CA ILE A 116 -1.12 9.88 -9.78
C ILE A 116 -2.55 10.34 -9.49
N ASN A 117 -3.49 9.91 -10.30
CA ASN A 117 -4.91 10.24 -10.15
C ASN A 117 -5.70 8.99 -9.73
N PHE A 118 -5.73 8.72 -8.41
CA PHE A 118 -6.51 7.62 -7.86
C PHE A 118 -8.02 7.82 -8.02
N GLU A 119 -8.51 9.07 -8.01
CA GLU A 119 -9.94 9.34 -8.20
C GLU A 119 -10.42 8.83 -9.57
N LEU A 120 -9.65 9.10 -10.64
CA LEU A 120 -9.99 8.59 -11.97
C LEU A 120 -9.92 7.07 -12.05
N PHE A 121 -8.96 6.45 -11.38
CA PHE A 121 -8.83 4.99 -11.30
C PHE A 121 -10.04 4.37 -10.59
N PHE A 122 -10.36 4.85 -9.39
CA PHE A 122 -11.42 4.30 -8.55
C PHE A 122 -12.82 4.56 -9.09
N LYS A 123 -13.04 5.69 -9.76
CA LYS A 123 -14.31 5.97 -10.46
C LYS A 123 -14.66 4.89 -11.48
N LYS A 124 -13.68 4.36 -12.21
CA LYS A 124 -13.86 3.24 -13.16
C LYS A 124 -14.20 1.92 -12.48
N LYS A 125 -13.96 1.80 -11.18
CA LYS A 125 -14.21 0.62 -10.33
C LYS A 125 -15.45 0.76 -9.45
N ASN A 126 -16.31 1.77 -9.70
CA ASN A 126 -17.52 2.07 -8.93
C ASN A 126 -17.24 2.54 -7.50
N TYR A 127 -16.16 3.30 -7.30
CA TYR A 127 -15.88 3.99 -6.04
C TYR A 127 -16.02 5.49 -6.21
N SER A 128 -16.37 6.17 -5.13
CA SER A 128 -16.38 7.63 -5.02
C SER A 128 -15.32 8.09 -4.03
N PHE A 129 -14.67 9.20 -4.37
CA PHE A 129 -13.79 9.92 -3.44
C PHE A 129 -14.61 10.43 -2.26
N PHE A 130 -14.11 10.24 -1.06
CA PHE A 130 -14.74 10.71 0.17
C PHE A 130 -14.02 11.92 0.75
N ASP A 131 -12.73 11.76 1.05
CA ASP A 131 -11.94 12.81 1.70
C ASP A 131 -10.45 12.53 1.52
N ARG A 132 -9.63 13.52 1.88
CA ARG A 132 -8.19 13.41 1.99
C ARG A 132 -7.73 13.79 3.39
N VAL A 133 -7.06 12.87 4.06
CA VAL A 133 -6.51 13.06 5.40
C VAL A 133 -4.99 12.96 5.34
N GLY A 134 -4.33 14.11 5.39
CA GLY A 134 -2.89 14.16 5.17
C GLY A 134 -2.53 13.78 3.74
N GLN A 135 -1.80 12.68 3.58
CA GLN A 135 -1.42 12.12 2.28
C GLN A 135 -2.36 11.01 1.80
N ASP A 136 -3.26 10.52 2.67
CA ASP A 136 -4.19 9.45 2.35
C ASP A 136 -5.44 9.98 1.64
N GLU A 137 -5.77 9.40 0.49
CA GLU A 137 -7.03 9.58 -0.21
C GLU A 137 -7.97 8.44 0.14
N ILE A 138 -9.21 8.76 0.53
CA ILE A 138 -10.20 7.80 1.01
C ILE A 138 -11.31 7.66 -0.03
N PHE A 139 -11.60 6.41 -0.37
CA PHE A 139 -12.62 6.04 -1.35
C PHE A 139 -13.58 5.03 -0.74
N PHE A 140 -14.87 5.13 -1.11
CA PHE A 140 -15.88 4.14 -0.72
C PHE A 140 -16.57 3.55 -1.95
N ASN A 141 -16.92 2.28 -1.83
CA ASN A 141 -17.60 1.54 -2.88
C ASN A 141 -19.10 1.89 -2.88
N ASN A 142 -19.62 2.34 -4.05
CA ASN A 142 -20.99 2.81 -4.22
C ASN A 142 -22.05 1.69 -4.09
N ASP A 143 -21.68 0.42 -4.14
CA ASP A 143 -22.60 -0.68 -3.91
C ASP A 143 -22.98 -0.82 -2.42
N PHE A 144 -22.11 -0.32 -1.52
CA PHE A 144 -22.34 -0.40 -0.08
C PHE A 144 -22.76 0.93 0.54
N PHE A 145 -22.39 2.04 -0.07
CA PHE A 145 -22.67 3.38 0.44
C PHE A 145 -23.32 4.21 -0.65
N LYS A 146 -24.42 4.89 -0.32
CA LYS A 146 -25.03 5.91 -1.19
C LYS A 146 -24.83 7.25 -0.51
N LEU A 147 -24.15 8.18 -1.19
CA LEU A 147 -24.19 9.58 -0.80
C LEU A 147 -25.59 10.09 -1.12
N ASN A 148 -26.30 10.56 -0.09
CA ASN A 148 -27.56 11.26 -0.24
C ASN A 148 -27.31 12.68 -0.72
#